data_9422f5cfdaffcc0461bf580da3078767
#
_entry.id   9422f5cfdaffcc0461bf580da3078767
#
_cell.length_a   1.000
_cell.length_b   1.000
_cell.length_c   1.000
_cell.angle_alpha   90.00
_cell.angle_beta   90.00
_cell.angle_gamma   90.00
#
_symmetry.space_group_name_H-M   'P 1'
#
loop_
_entity.id
_entity.type
_entity.pdbx_description
1 polymer ?
#
loop_
_entity_poly.entity_id
_entity_poly.type
_entity_poly.pdbx_seq_one_letter_code
_entity_poly.pdbx_strand_id
1 'polypeptide(L)'
;MTFALVGAATARAQQPATTRAENDRLFRAAAELYSIDPDLLAAIASVESGGNSDAVSPKGAQGLMQLMPATANRFRVLDPYDPVSNTLGAVRFISFLRQYRTAHGDGAPLSLPELLAAYNAGEGAVDKYNGIPPYPETQQYVRKVLVAYLFRNSHSSLAERLGARPAPPADSAVEPIRAKPATGNSHPAMTQQTSPAADSIDKLTEIQRLRQVELSKHQQTASRAGEPDGPR
;
A
#
# COMPACT_ATOMS: atom_id res chain seq x y z
N MET A 1 -50.90 3.44 8.33
CA MET A 1 -49.82 4.44 8.14
C MET A 1 -48.52 3.69 7.99
N THR A 2 -48.10 3.52 6.75
CA THR A 2 -46.88 2.72 6.41
C THR A 2 -45.73 3.69 6.13
N PHE A 3 -44.76 3.77 7.02
CA PHE A 3 -43.54 4.57 6.80
C PHE A 3 -42.62 3.80 5.86
N ALA A 4 -42.50 4.25 4.63
CA ALA A 4 -41.49 3.82 3.72
C ALA A 4 -40.14 4.49 4.09
N LEU A 5 -39.20 3.69 4.58
CA LEU A 5 -37.80 4.11 4.79
C LEU A 5 -37.13 4.20 3.41
N VAL A 6 -37.07 5.40 2.85
CA VAL A 6 -36.23 5.67 1.65
C VAL A 6 -34.79 5.71 2.10
N GLY A 7 -34.08 4.60 1.89
CA GLY A 7 -32.63 4.53 2.06
C GLY A 7 -31.96 5.44 1.02
N ALA A 8 -31.44 6.58 1.44
CA ALA A 8 -30.59 7.43 0.64
C ALA A 8 -29.24 6.68 0.44
N ALA A 9 -29.10 6.02 -0.70
CA ALA A 9 -27.80 5.61 -1.20
C ALA A 9 -27.03 6.90 -1.52
N THR A 10 -26.16 7.34 -0.63
CA THR A 10 -25.21 8.41 -0.93
C THR A 10 -24.32 7.93 -2.05
N ALA A 11 -24.54 8.46 -3.25
CA ALA A 11 -23.64 8.25 -4.39
C ALA A 11 -22.24 8.74 -3.97
N ARG A 12 -21.32 7.80 -3.81
CA ARG A 12 -19.90 8.13 -3.58
C ARG A 12 -19.42 8.89 -4.80
N ALA A 13 -18.93 10.12 -4.61
CA ALA A 13 -18.23 10.83 -5.66
C ALA A 13 -17.01 9.96 -6.08
N GLN A 14 -16.99 9.53 -7.34
CA GLN A 14 -15.88 8.75 -7.89
C GLN A 14 -14.61 9.60 -7.77
N GLN A 15 -13.66 9.12 -6.96
CA GLN A 15 -12.33 9.70 -6.91
C GLN A 15 -11.63 9.38 -8.24
N PRO A 16 -10.84 10.32 -8.81
CA PRO A 16 -10.08 10.01 -10.01
C PRO A 16 -9.15 8.84 -9.73
N ALA A 17 -9.10 7.88 -10.66
CA ALA A 17 -8.22 6.73 -10.55
C ALA A 17 -6.77 7.20 -10.37
N THR A 18 -6.07 6.63 -9.39
CA THR A 18 -4.67 6.96 -9.13
C THR A 18 -3.80 6.55 -10.31
N THR A 19 -2.86 7.40 -10.69
CA THR A 19 -1.89 7.07 -11.73
C THR A 19 -0.89 6.02 -11.24
N ARG A 20 -0.24 5.31 -12.16
CA ARG A 20 0.83 4.35 -11.83
C ARG A 20 1.93 4.99 -10.98
N ALA A 21 2.33 6.23 -11.29
CA ALA A 21 3.36 6.94 -10.55
C ALA A 21 2.94 7.25 -9.10
N GLU A 22 1.68 7.61 -8.88
CA GLU A 22 1.10 7.83 -7.55
C GLU A 22 1.06 6.54 -6.75
N ASN A 23 0.63 5.44 -7.37
CA ASN A 23 0.64 4.11 -6.74
C ASN A 23 2.07 3.69 -6.36
N ASP A 24 3.06 3.90 -7.24
CA ASP A 24 4.46 3.56 -6.95
C ASP A 24 5.04 4.41 -5.79
N ARG A 25 4.63 5.68 -5.65
CA ARG A 25 4.99 6.51 -4.48
C ARG A 25 4.34 5.99 -3.20
N LEU A 26 3.06 5.67 -3.26
CA LEU A 26 2.30 5.11 -2.14
C LEU A 26 2.92 3.78 -1.68
N PHE A 27 3.27 2.88 -2.61
CA PHE A 27 3.88 1.60 -2.27
C PHE A 27 5.25 1.77 -1.62
N ARG A 28 6.09 2.69 -2.09
CA ARG A 28 7.38 3.01 -1.44
C ARG A 28 7.18 3.48 -0.01
N ALA A 29 6.27 4.44 0.22
CA ALA A 29 6.01 4.97 1.55
C ALA A 29 5.44 3.89 2.50
N ALA A 30 4.49 3.07 2.03
CA ALA A 30 3.91 2.00 2.83
C ALA A 30 4.91 0.86 3.12
N ALA A 31 5.74 0.51 2.13
CA ALA A 31 6.78 -0.51 2.22
C ALA A 31 7.83 -0.17 3.28
N GLU A 32 8.27 1.08 3.34
CA GLU A 32 9.23 1.57 4.34
C GLU A 32 8.73 1.37 5.76
N LEU A 33 7.43 1.66 6.04
CA LEU A 33 6.82 1.49 7.36
C LEU A 33 6.86 0.06 7.90
N TYR A 34 6.84 -0.93 7.02
CA TYR A 34 6.70 -2.34 7.37
C TYR A 34 7.89 -3.19 6.92
N SER A 35 8.97 -2.57 6.40
CA SER A 35 10.15 -3.26 5.86
C SER A 35 9.75 -4.33 4.83
N ILE A 36 8.89 -3.95 3.88
CA ILE A 36 8.45 -4.76 2.75
C ILE A 36 9.07 -4.19 1.49
N ASP A 37 9.35 -5.02 0.49
CA ASP A 37 9.82 -4.56 -0.80
C ASP A 37 8.69 -3.82 -1.55
N PRO A 38 8.85 -2.55 -1.96
CA PRO A 38 7.82 -1.81 -2.69
C PRO A 38 7.48 -2.42 -4.05
N ASP A 39 8.43 -3.09 -4.71
CA ASP A 39 8.18 -3.79 -5.97
C ASP A 39 7.28 -5.01 -5.79
N LEU A 40 7.32 -5.65 -4.61
CA LEU A 40 6.37 -6.71 -4.25
C LEU A 40 4.95 -6.16 -4.12
N LEU A 41 4.76 -5.02 -3.43
CA LEU A 41 3.44 -4.38 -3.31
C LEU A 41 2.88 -4.00 -4.68
N ALA A 42 3.72 -3.40 -5.52
CA ALA A 42 3.32 -3.02 -6.87
C ALA A 42 3.00 -4.24 -7.76
N ALA A 43 3.72 -5.36 -7.60
CA ALA A 43 3.43 -6.60 -8.30
C ALA A 43 2.08 -7.20 -7.88
N ILE A 44 1.81 -7.23 -6.57
CA ILE A 44 0.51 -7.67 -6.03
C ILE A 44 -0.61 -6.77 -6.60
N ALA A 45 -0.53 -5.45 -6.46
CA ALA A 45 -1.54 -4.52 -6.95
C ALA A 45 -1.80 -4.66 -8.46
N SER A 46 -0.75 -4.90 -9.25
CA SER A 46 -0.89 -5.08 -10.70
C SER A 46 -1.70 -6.33 -11.07
N VAL A 47 -1.59 -7.40 -10.27
CA VAL A 47 -2.33 -8.65 -10.50
C VAL A 47 -3.74 -8.58 -9.91
N GLU A 48 -3.92 -7.89 -8.78
CA GLU A 48 -5.19 -7.78 -8.06
C GLU A 48 -6.17 -6.84 -8.78
N SER A 49 -5.76 -5.63 -9.08
CA SER A 49 -6.66 -4.59 -9.59
C SER A 49 -6.19 -3.95 -10.90
N GLY A 50 -4.99 -4.30 -11.39
CA GLY A 50 -4.34 -3.56 -12.46
C GLY A 50 -3.96 -2.12 -12.05
N GLY A 51 -3.92 -1.81 -10.76
CA GLY A 51 -3.67 -0.48 -10.24
C GLY A 51 -4.93 0.38 -10.05
N ASN A 52 -6.13 -0.20 -10.19
CA ASN A 52 -7.41 0.50 -10.03
C ASN A 52 -7.89 0.45 -8.57
N SER A 53 -8.00 1.63 -7.94
CA SER A 53 -8.49 1.77 -6.56
C SER A 53 -10.00 1.52 -6.40
N ASP A 54 -10.79 1.65 -7.48
CA ASP A 54 -12.24 1.43 -7.44
C ASP A 54 -12.65 -0.01 -7.83
N ALA A 55 -11.66 -0.91 -8.03
CA ALA A 55 -11.92 -2.27 -8.46
C ALA A 55 -12.73 -3.06 -7.42
N VAL A 56 -13.72 -3.82 -7.92
CA VAL A 56 -14.48 -4.79 -7.13
C VAL A 56 -14.49 -6.12 -7.88
N SER A 57 -14.03 -7.19 -7.23
CA SER A 57 -14.07 -8.53 -7.84
C SER A 57 -15.48 -9.14 -7.75
N PRO A 58 -15.79 -10.15 -8.59
CA PRO A 58 -17.05 -10.90 -8.47
C PRO A 58 -17.25 -11.58 -7.10
N LYS A 59 -16.17 -11.83 -6.37
CA LYS A 59 -16.18 -12.41 -5.01
C LYS A 59 -16.30 -11.33 -3.92
N GLY A 60 -16.32 -10.04 -4.27
CA GLY A 60 -16.45 -8.93 -3.34
C GLY A 60 -15.13 -8.41 -2.75
N ALA A 61 -13.97 -8.78 -3.30
CA ALA A 61 -12.72 -8.14 -2.96
C ALA A 61 -12.69 -6.68 -3.48
N GLN A 62 -12.10 -5.75 -2.72
CA GLN A 62 -12.27 -4.32 -2.93
C GLN A 62 -10.94 -3.57 -2.97
N GLY A 63 -10.88 -2.59 -3.86
CA GLY A 63 -9.83 -1.58 -3.92
C GLY A 63 -8.54 -2.02 -4.58
N LEU A 64 -7.50 -1.18 -4.44
CA LEU A 64 -6.21 -1.31 -5.10
C LEU A 64 -5.52 -2.66 -4.87
N MET A 65 -5.58 -3.17 -3.63
CA MET A 65 -4.95 -4.42 -3.18
C MET A 65 -5.96 -5.57 -3.02
N GLN A 66 -7.22 -5.39 -3.49
CA GLN A 66 -8.29 -6.40 -3.52
C GLN A 66 -8.48 -7.13 -2.19
N LEU A 67 -8.70 -6.38 -1.11
CA LEU A 67 -8.98 -6.97 0.18
C LEU A 67 -10.44 -7.41 0.29
N MET A 68 -10.65 -8.65 0.74
CA MET A 68 -11.99 -9.11 1.12
C MET A 68 -12.50 -8.32 2.32
N PRO A 69 -13.82 -8.03 2.44
CA PRO A 69 -14.38 -7.22 3.53
C PRO A 69 -13.96 -7.70 4.93
N ALA A 70 -13.92 -9.01 5.16
CA ALA A 70 -13.46 -9.59 6.43
C ALA A 70 -11.98 -9.27 6.72
N THR A 71 -11.11 -9.36 5.69
CA THR A 71 -9.69 -9.02 5.79
C THR A 71 -9.53 -7.50 6.00
N ALA A 72 -10.25 -6.68 5.24
CA ALA A 72 -10.24 -5.23 5.39
C ALA A 72 -10.60 -4.81 6.82
N ASN A 73 -11.66 -5.39 7.39
CA ASN A 73 -12.06 -5.13 8.78
C ASN A 73 -10.99 -5.59 9.78
N ARG A 74 -10.45 -6.82 9.63
CA ARG A 74 -9.40 -7.37 10.49
C ARG A 74 -8.15 -6.46 10.54
N PHE A 75 -7.76 -5.90 9.41
CA PHE A 75 -6.58 -5.05 9.28
C PHE A 75 -6.88 -3.55 9.29
N ARG A 76 -8.08 -3.16 9.79
CA ARG A 76 -8.49 -1.77 10.06
C ARG A 76 -8.44 -0.87 8.84
N VAL A 77 -8.96 -1.36 7.72
CA VAL A 77 -9.21 -0.55 6.53
C VAL A 77 -10.52 0.21 6.74
N LEU A 78 -10.44 1.54 6.82
CA LEU A 78 -11.60 2.41 7.06
C LEU A 78 -12.43 2.62 5.79
N ASP A 79 -11.75 2.83 4.67
CA ASP A 79 -12.34 2.92 3.35
C ASP A 79 -11.54 2.01 2.39
N PRO A 80 -12.13 0.91 1.89
CA PRO A 80 -11.43 -0.03 1.01
C PRO A 80 -11.13 0.54 -0.37
N TYR A 81 -11.72 1.67 -0.74
CA TYR A 81 -11.49 2.34 -2.01
C TYR A 81 -10.54 3.54 -1.88
N ASP A 82 -10.22 3.98 -0.66
CA ASP A 82 -9.12 4.90 -0.46
C ASP A 82 -7.79 4.15 -0.64
N PRO A 83 -6.97 4.51 -1.66
CA PRO A 83 -5.76 3.77 -1.98
C PRO A 83 -4.78 3.68 -0.81
N VAL A 84 -4.72 4.72 0.05
CA VAL A 84 -3.85 4.72 1.23
C VAL A 84 -4.36 3.75 2.28
N SER A 85 -5.64 3.81 2.63
CA SER A 85 -6.27 2.94 3.62
C SER A 85 -6.18 1.47 3.20
N ASN A 86 -6.46 1.19 1.92
CA ASN A 86 -6.41 -0.15 1.33
C ASN A 86 -4.98 -0.71 1.33
N THR A 87 -3.98 0.08 0.88
CA THR A 87 -2.57 -0.33 0.89
C THR A 87 -2.06 -0.55 2.32
N LEU A 88 -2.39 0.31 3.28
CA LEU A 88 -2.02 0.11 4.69
C LEU A 88 -2.63 -1.17 5.28
N GLY A 89 -3.86 -1.50 4.92
CA GLY A 89 -4.47 -2.78 5.29
C GLY A 89 -3.71 -3.97 4.71
N ALA A 90 -3.36 -3.89 3.43
CA ALA A 90 -2.61 -4.95 2.74
C ALA A 90 -1.21 -5.16 3.32
N VAL A 91 -0.45 -4.09 3.62
CA VAL A 91 0.88 -4.25 4.23
C VAL A 91 0.80 -4.81 5.67
N ARG A 92 -0.25 -4.48 6.44
CA ARG A 92 -0.50 -5.11 7.74
C ARG A 92 -0.80 -6.61 7.58
N PHE A 93 -1.59 -6.98 6.60
CA PHE A 93 -1.88 -8.38 6.29
C PHE A 93 -0.62 -9.13 5.85
N ILE A 94 0.19 -8.57 4.93
CA ILE A 94 1.46 -9.15 4.51
C ILE A 94 2.42 -9.30 5.71
N SER A 95 2.51 -8.28 6.59
CA SER A 95 3.33 -8.36 7.80
C SER A 95 2.86 -9.45 8.75
N PHE A 96 1.55 -9.64 8.90
CA PHE A 96 0.99 -10.76 9.65
C PHE A 96 1.40 -12.10 9.02
N LEU A 97 1.25 -12.26 7.70
CA LEU A 97 1.62 -13.48 6.98
C LEU A 97 3.13 -13.79 7.08
N ARG A 98 4.01 -12.79 7.07
CA ARG A 98 5.46 -12.96 7.27
C ARG A 98 5.82 -13.54 8.63
N GLN A 99 4.99 -13.31 9.63
CA GLN A 99 5.18 -13.84 11.00
C GLN A 99 4.37 -15.10 11.24
N TYR A 100 3.48 -15.43 10.33
CA TYR A 100 2.63 -16.60 10.44
C TYR A 100 3.47 -17.88 10.39
N ARG A 101 3.13 -18.81 11.25
CA ARG A 101 3.73 -20.16 11.33
C ARG A 101 2.63 -21.17 11.06
N THR A 102 2.90 -22.09 10.16
CA THR A 102 1.93 -23.16 9.87
C THR A 102 1.76 -24.06 11.07
N ALA A 103 0.53 -24.49 11.34
CA ALA A 103 0.22 -25.36 12.46
C ALA A 103 0.77 -26.80 12.27
N HIS A 104 1.02 -27.19 11.02
CA HIS A 104 1.43 -28.54 10.63
C HIS A 104 2.87 -28.62 10.09
N GLY A 105 3.60 -27.50 10.04
CA GLY A 105 4.97 -27.42 9.55
C GLY A 105 6.00 -27.50 10.67
N ASP A 106 7.24 -27.25 10.31
CA ASP A 106 8.39 -27.16 11.21
C ASP A 106 8.43 -25.85 12.04
N GLY A 107 7.37 -25.06 11.99
CA GLY A 107 7.29 -23.73 12.61
C GLY A 107 8.07 -22.66 11.84
N ALA A 108 8.58 -22.96 10.65
CA ALA A 108 9.25 -21.97 9.79
C ALA A 108 8.28 -20.88 9.30
N PRO A 109 8.79 -19.68 8.98
CA PRO A 109 7.99 -18.66 8.34
C PRO A 109 7.61 -19.11 6.92
N LEU A 110 6.47 -18.60 6.44
CA LEU A 110 6.07 -18.83 5.04
C LEU A 110 7.14 -18.33 4.08
N SER A 111 7.47 -19.15 3.08
CA SER A 111 8.23 -18.70 1.92
C SER A 111 7.43 -17.67 1.12
N LEU A 112 8.07 -16.88 0.25
CA LEU A 112 7.35 -15.89 -0.56
C LEU A 112 6.22 -16.51 -1.40
N PRO A 113 6.38 -17.65 -2.07
CA PRO A 113 5.26 -18.29 -2.78
C PRO A 113 4.10 -18.71 -1.87
N GLU A 114 4.38 -19.21 -0.67
CA GLU A 114 3.35 -19.59 0.32
C GLU A 114 2.65 -18.36 0.93
N LEU A 115 3.39 -17.28 1.17
CA LEU A 115 2.83 -16.00 1.59
C LEU A 115 1.85 -15.46 0.54
N LEU A 116 2.21 -15.51 -0.74
CA LEU A 116 1.33 -15.10 -1.83
C LEU A 116 0.10 -16.01 -1.94
N ALA A 117 0.27 -17.31 -1.73
CA ALA A 117 -0.84 -18.25 -1.68
C ALA A 117 -1.77 -17.95 -0.50
N ALA A 118 -1.21 -17.64 0.68
CA ALA A 118 -1.97 -17.25 1.85
C ALA A 118 -2.68 -15.89 1.68
N TYR A 119 -2.07 -14.95 0.98
CA TYR A 119 -2.71 -13.68 0.64
C TYR A 119 -3.97 -13.88 -0.21
N ASN A 120 -3.90 -14.76 -1.22
CA ASN A 120 -5.00 -15.04 -2.15
C ASN A 120 -6.06 -16.00 -1.57
N ALA A 121 -5.63 -17.12 -0.96
CA ALA A 121 -6.52 -18.20 -0.51
C ALA A 121 -6.78 -18.21 1.01
N GLY A 122 -6.10 -17.35 1.77
CA GLY A 122 -6.11 -17.34 3.22
C GLY A 122 -5.07 -18.27 3.85
N GLU A 123 -4.58 -17.89 5.04
CA GLU A 123 -3.61 -18.67 5.81
C GLU A 123 -4.09 -20.09 6.16
N GLY A 124 -5.40 -20.24 6.41
CA GLY A 124 -5.99 -21.56 6.71
C GLY A 124 -5.93 -22.55 5.54
N ALA A 125 -5.90 -22.06 4.29
CA ALA A 125 -5.72 -22.94 3.12
C ALA A 125 -4.27 -23.44 3.04
N VAL A 126 -3.31 -22.56 3.32
CA VAL A 126 -1.87 -22.94 3.37
C VAL A 126 -1.61 -23.95 4.49
N ASP A 127 -2.21 -23.76 5.66
CA ASP A 127 -2.15 -24.74 6.76
C ASP A 127 -2.72 -26.09 6.35
N LYS A 128 -3.93 -26.09 5.82
CA LYS A 128 -4.63 -27.31 5.43
C LYS A 128 -3.82 -28.18 4.46
N TYR A 129 -3.10 -27.54 3.54
CA TYR A 129 -2.33 -28.25 2.51
C TYR A 129 -0.82 -28.28 2.78
N ASN A 130 -0.39 -27.77 3.93
CA ASN A 130 1.01 -27.63 4.32
C ASN A 130 1.87 -27.05 3.19
N GLY A 131 1.41 -25.92 2.63
CA GLY A 131 2.04 -25.23 1.50
C GLY A 131 1.02 -24.63 0.55
N ILE A 132 1.40 -24.45 -0.71
CA ILE A 132 0.53 -23.85 -1.72
C ILE A 132 -0.65 -24.81 -2.01
N PRO A 133 -1.92 -24.38 -1.78
CA PRO A 133 -3.06 -25.24 -2.01
C PRO A 133 -3.22 -25.61 -3.49
N PRO A 134 -3.78 -26.79 -3.82
CA PRO A 134 -3.97 -27.25 -5.19
C PRO A 134 -5.16 -26.56 -5.88
N TYR A 135 -5.34 -25.28 -5.62
CA TYR A 135 -6.36 -24.46 -6.26
C TYR A 135 -5.78 -23.83 -7.54
N PRO A 136 -6.31 -24.11 -8.73
CA PRO A 136 -5.78 -23.56 -9.98
C PRO A 136 -5.68 -22.05 -9.99
N GLU A 137 -6.66 -21.35 -9.41
CA GLU A 137 -6.68 -19.88 -9.27
C GLU A 137 -5.49 -19.39 -8.43
N THR A 138 -5.27 -19.99 -7.26
CA THR A 138 -4.19 -19.60 -6.34
C THR A 138 -2.82 -19.89 -6.95
N GLN A 139 -2.64 -21.05 -7.56
CA GLN A 139 -1.39 -21.39 -8.24
C GLN A 139 -1.08 -20.45 -9.40
N GLN A 140 -2.10 -20.06 -10.17
CA GLN A 140 -1.95 -19.06 -11.23
C GLN A 140 -1.63 -17.67 -10.67
N TYR A 141 -2.30 -17.29 -9.60
CA TYR A 141 -2.04 -16.03 -8.88
C TYR A 141 -0.59 -15.92 -8.42
N VAL A 142 -0.10 -16.92 -7.69
CA VAL A 142 1.30 -16.97 -7.23
C VAL A 142 2.27 -16.79 -8.40
N ARG A 143 2.08 -17.54 -9.50
CA ARG A 143 2.93 -17.41 -10.70
C ARG A 143 2.90 -16.00 -11.28
N LYS A 144 1.70 -15.39 -11.44
CA LYS A 144 1.53 -14.05 -12.01
C LYS A 144 2.25 -12.99 -11.16
N VAL A 145 2.08 -13.04 -9.84
CA VAL A 145 2.72 -12.06 -8.93
C VAL A 145 4.24 -12.25 -8.94
N LEU A 146 4.75 -13.47 -8.88
CA LEU A 146 6.19 -13.71 -8.94
C LEU A 146 6.82 -13.22 -10.25
N VAL A 147 6.17 -13.46 -11.39
CA VAL A 147 6.64 -12.95 -12.69
C VAL A 147 6.65 -11.42 -12.71
N ALA A 148 5.57 -10.78 -12.26
CA ALA A 148 5.50 -9.33 -12.18
C ALA A 148 6.56 -8.74 -11.24
N TYR A 149 6.79 -9.37 -10.11
CA TYR A 149 7.80 -8.96 -9.13
C TYR A 149 9.22 -9.08 -9.69
N LEU A 150 9.57 -10.21 -10.30
CA LEU A 150 10.89 -10.41 -10.92
C LEU A 150 11.14 -9.41 -12.05
N PHE A 151 10.12 -9.14 -12.87
CA PHE A 151 10.23 -8.14 -13.94
C PHE A 151 10.51 -6.75 -13.39
N ARG A 152 9.80 -6.31 -12.34
CA ARG A 152 10.02 -5.01 -11.70
C ARG A 152 11.42 -4.92 -11.09
N ASN A 153 11.82 -5.93 -10.34
CA ASN A 153 13.12 -5.98 -9.67
C ASN A 153 14.29 -5.94 -10.67
N SER A 154 14.17 -6.62 -11.80
CA SER A 154 15.18 -6.58 -12.87
C SER A 154 15.34 -5.19 -13.47
N HIS A 155 14.25 -4.43 -13.62
CA HIS A 155 14.28 -3.08 -14.16
C HIS A 155 14.80 -2.07 -13.13
N SER A 156 14.42 -2.19 -11.87
CA SER A 156 14.89 -1.34 -10.77
C SER A 156 16.40 -1.50 -10.58
N SER A 157 16.92 -2.72 -10.53
CA SER A 157 18.35 -3.01 -10.39
C SER A 157 19.16 -2.57 -11.61
N LEU A 158 18.61 -2.65 -12.82
CA LEU A 158 19.26 -2.18 -14.04
C LEU A 158 19.33 -0.65 -14.07
N ALA A 159 18.24 0.05 -13.73
CA ALA A 159 18.19 1.50 -13.64
C ALA A 159 19.21 2.03 -12.62
N GLU A 160 19.33 1.39 -11.47
CA GLU A 160 20.30 1.73 -10.42
C GLU A 160 21.76 1.51 -10.91
N ARG A 161 22.04 0.37 -11.56
CA ARG A 161 23.38 0.05 -12.11
C ARG A 161 23.77 0.97 -13.25
N LEU A 162 22.82 1.48 -14.04
CA LEU A 162 23.05 2.44 -15.12
C LEU A 162 23.11 3.89 -14.63
N GLY A 163 23.00 4.13 -13.31
CA GLY A 163 23.02 5.47 -12.73
C GLY A 163 21.80 6.31 -13.15
N ALA A 164 20.75 5.66 -13.62
CA ALA A 164 19.48 6.32 -13.94
C ALA A 164 18.82 6.74 -12.62
N ARG A 165 19.10 7.96 -12.19
CA ARG A 165 18.36 8.62 -11.12
C ARG A 165 16.89 8.59 -11.50
N PRO A 166 15.97 8.18 -10.60
CA PRO A 166 14.55 8.27 -10.88
C PRO A 166 14.23 9.69 -11.33
N ALA A 167 13.55 9.82 -12.46
CA ALA A 167 13.19 11.13 -13.00
C ALA A 167 12.51 11.94 -11.90
N PRO A 168 12.92 13.20 -11.66
CA PRO A 168 12.18 14.09 -10.77
C PRO A 168 10.74 14.18 -11.29
N PRO A 169 9.75 14.38 -10.41
CA PRO A 169 8.37 14.55 -10.83
C PRO A 169 8.31 15.66 -11.88
N ALA A 170 7.50 15.46 -12.90
CA ALA A 170 7.42 16.31 -14.10
C ALA A 170 7.03 17.79 -13.86
N ASP A 171 6.89 18.22 -12.59
CA ASP A 171 6.49 19.57 -12.17
C ASP A 171 7.64 20.49 -11.76
N SER A 172 8.90 20.13 -12.00
CA SER A 172 10.03 21.04 -11.75
C SER A 172 10.73 21.49 -13.03
N ALA A 173 9.96 21.84 -14.05
CA ALA A 173 10.45 22.66 -15.15
C ALA A 173 10.52 24.13 -14.67
N VAL A 174 11.63 24.51 -14.07
CA VAL A 174 11.99 25.92 -13.87
C VAL A 174 12.33 26.47 -15.23
N GLU A 175 11.42 27.25 -15.82
CA GLU A 175 11.70 28.05 -17.00
C GLU A 175 12.79 29.11 -16.74
N PRO A 176 13.70 29.35 -17.67
CA PRO A 176 14.69 30.41 -17.53
C PRO A 176 14.01 31.77 -17.63
N ILE A 177 14.32 32.63 -16.67
CA ILE A 177 13.88 34.02 -16.56
C ILE A 177 14.29 34.80 -17.81
N ARG A 178 13.31 35.24 -18.60
CA ARG A 178 13.50 36.29 -19.58
C ARG A 178 12.51 37.43 -19.37
N ALA A 179 13.06 38.63 -19.25
CA ALA A 179 12.39 39.86 -18.85
C ALA A 179 11.32 40.38 -19.83
N LYS A 180 10.26 40.89 -19.24
CA LYS A 180 9.22 41.92 -19.50
C LYS A 180 9.09 42.57 -20.89
N PRO A 181 7.89 43.14 -21.27
CA PRO A 181 7.05 43.99 -20.45
C PRO A 181 5.50 43.76 -20.50
N ALA A 182 4.86 44.49 -19.62
CA ALA A 182 3.48 44.53 -19.21
C ALA A 182 2.41 44.77 -20.27
N THR A 183 1.21 44.18 -20.06
CA THR A 183 -0.08 44.91 -19.97
C THR A 183 -1.16 43.96 -19.44
N GLY A 184 -2.06 44.48 -18.63
CA GLY A 184 -2.99 43.81 -17.77
C GLY A 184 -4.10 43.00 -18.49
N ASN A 185 -4.58 42.01 -17.77
CA ASN A 185 -6.02 41.81 -17.52
C ASN A 185 -6.23 40.81 -16.38
N SER A 186 -7.08 41.20 -15.49
CA SER A 186 -7.55 40.46 -14.33
C SER A 186 -8.30 39.18 -14.73
N HIS A 187 -7.79 37.99 -14.24
CA HIS A 187 -8.58 36.77 -14.16
C HIS A 187 -8.49 36.23 -12.72
N PRO A 188 -9.60 35.69 -12.19
CA PRO A 188 -9.66 35.27 -10.78
C PRO A 188 -8.77 34.06 -10.53
N ALA A 189 -8.17 34.06 -9.33
CA ALA A 189 -7.33 32.99 -8.81
C ALA A 189 -8.01 31.63 -8.98
N MET A 190 -7.44 30.76 -9.80
CA MET A 190 -7.70 29.33 -9.77
C MET A 190 -7.09 28.80 -8.48
N THR A 191 -7.95 28.49 -7.51
CA THR A 191 -7.62 27.69 -6.35
C THR A 191 -6.99 26.39 -6.88
N GLN A 192 -5.72 26.15 -6.58
CA GLN A 192 -5.06 24.87 -6.83
C GLN A 192 -5.80 23.82 -6.01
N GLN A 193 -6.67 23.06 -6.67
CA GLN A 193 -7.22 21.84 -6.11
C GLN A 193 -6.09 20.82 -6.08
N THR A 194 -5.51 20.59 -4.89
CA THR A 194 -4.60 19.49 -4.64
C THR A 194 -5.33 18.19 -5.01
N SER A 195 -4.65 17.32 -5.76
CA SER A 195 -5.20 16.00 -6.13
C SER A 195 -5.47 15.21 -4.84
N PRO A 196 -6.62 14.50 -4.71
CA PRO A 196 -6.92 13.66 -3.54
C PRO A 196 -5.83 12.64 -3.22
N ALA A 197 -5.06 12.21 -4.21
CA ALA A 197 -3.92 11.31 -4.03
C ALA A 197 -2.72 12.00 -3.38
N ALA A 198 -2.49 13.30 -3.63
CA ALA A 198 -1.45 14.06 -2.97
C ALA A 198 -1.75 14.22 -1.46
N ASP A 199 -2.98 14.57 -1.11
CA ASP A 199 -3.44 14.65 0.29
C ASP A 199 -3.32 13.31 1.02
N SER A 200 -3.53 12.20 0.30
CA SER A 200 -3.40 10.85 0.85
C SER A 200 -1.95 10.47 1.12
N ILE A 201 -1.01 10.88 0.25
CA ILE A 201 0.44 10.67 0.44
C ILE A 201 0.95 11.52 1.59
N ASP A 202 0.49 12.76 1.72
CA ASP A 202 0.84 13.63 2.83
C ASP A 202 0.36 13.06 4.18
N LYS A 203 -0.86 12.49 4.24
CA LYS A 203 -1.35 11.76 5.41
C LYS A 203 -0.50 10.55 5.75
N LEU A 204 -0.01 9.81 4.76
CA LEU A 204 0.88 8.67 4.98
C LEU A 204 2.21 9.14 5.57
N THR A 205 2.77 10.23 5.04
CA THR A 205 4.00 10.85 5.55
C THR A 205 3.84 11.34 6.99
N GLU A 206 2.68 11.89 7.33
CA GLU A 206 2.37 12.30 8.71
C GLU A 206 2.22 11.10 9.65
N ILE A 207 1.58 10.02 9.23
CA ILE A 207 1.51 8.75 9.98
C ILE A 207 2.92 8.18 10.21
N GLN A 208 3.82 8.25 9.21
CA GLN A 208 5.22 7.86 9.37
C GLN A 208 5.93 8.68 10.43
N ARG A 209 5.77 10.01 10.38
CA ARG A 209 6.36 10.93 11.34
C ARG A 209 5.88 10.65 12.77
N LEU A 210 4.59 10.48 12.97
CA LEU A 210 3.99 10.16 14.28
C LEU A 210 4.51 8.82 14.83
N ARG A 211 4.65 7.80 13.99
CA ARG A 211 5.19 6.48 14.40
C ARG A 211 6.67 6.57 14.78
N GLN A 212 7.48 7.33 14.05
CA GLN A 212 8.89 7.55 14.40
C GLN A 212 9.05 8.25 15.76
N VAL A 213 8.19 9.23 16.05
CA VAL A 213 8.15 9.90 17.35
C VAL A 213 7.79 8.92 18.48
N GLU A 214 6.84 8.02 18.24
CA GLU A 214 6.40 7.04 19.23
C GLU A 214 7.46 5.97 19.50
N LEU A 215 8.12 5.46 18.46
CA LEU A 215 9.26 4.53 18.57
C LEU A 215 10.42 5.17 19.33
N SER A 216 10.74 6.43 19.06
CA SER A 216 11.79 7.17 19.77
C SER A 216 11.46 7.34 21.25
N LYS A 217 10.20 7.61 21.63
CA LYS A 217 9.75 7.65 23.03
C LYS A 217 9.92 6.32 23.76
N HIS A 218 9.56 5.22 23.09
CA HIS A 218 9.73 3.89 23.68
C HIS A 218 11.20 3.50 23.88
N GLN A 219 12.09 3.88 22.95
CA GLN A 219 13.53 3.68 23.10
C GLN A 219 14.12 4.51 24.26
N GLN A 220 13.67 5.74 24.43
CA GLN A 220 14.11 6.59 25.56
C GLN A 220 13.63 6.08 26.92
N THR A 221 12.40 5.54 26.98
CA THR A 221 11.89 4.91 28.21
C THR A 221 12.61 3.61 28.56
N ALA A 222 12.96 2.80 27.58
CA ALA A 222 13.72 1.56 27.76
C ALA A 222 15.17 1.84 28.23
N SER A 223 15.82 2.89 27.68
CA SER A 223 17.16 3.31 28.14
C SER A 223 17.18 3.84 29.57
N ARG A 224 16.11 4.51 30.02
CA ARG A 224 16.00 5.00 31.41
C ARG A 224 15.74 3.90 32.43
N ALA A 225 15.10 2.81 32.02
CA ALA A 225 14.79 1.67 32.89
C ALA A 225 15.99 0.72 33.09
N GLY A 226 17.09 0.90 32.32
CA GLY A 226 18.27 0.04 32.34
C GLY A 226 19.48 0.62 33.13
N GLU A 227 19.36 1.77 33.78
CA GLU A 227 20.43 2.28 34.65
C GLU A 227 20.37 1.56 36.02
N PRO A 228 21.39 0.75 36.36
CA PRO A 228 21.44 0.13 37.70
C PRO A 228 21.76 1.21 38.72
N ASP A 229 20.94 1.25 39.76
CA ASP A 229 21.22 2.03 40.98
C ASP A 229 22.65 1.75 41.44
N GLY A 230 23.50 2.78 41.41
CA GLY A 230 24.87 2.68 41.87
C GLY A 230 24.94 2.34 43.37
N PRO A 231 25.99 1.64 43.82
CA PRO A 231 26.10 1.22 45.23
C PRO A 231 26.24 2.45 46.14
N ARG A 232 25.45 2.40 47.24
CA ARG A 232 25.64 3.27 48.41
C ARG A 232 26.81 2.79 49.26
#